data_3cc4444d0f20d6443b840e58f6c9b129
#
_entry.id   3cc4444d0f20d6443b840e58f6c9b129
#
_cell.length_a   1.000
_cell.length_b   1.000
_cell.length_c   1.000
_cell.angle_alpha   90.00
_cell.angle_beta   90.00
_cell.angle_gamma   90.00
#
_symmetry.space_group_name_H-M   'P 1'
#
loop_
_entity.id
_entity.type
_entity.pdbx_description
1 polymer ?
#
loop_
_entity_poly.entity_id
_entity_poly.type
_entity_poly.pdbx_seq_one_letter_code
_entity_poly.pdbx_strand_id
1 'polypeptide(L)'
;VELNLPKANIALKKDDQQAYIRCLVRKKWLVCTPEEYVRQHVLHWLVQEKHVPLNYISIERQITVNNLKKRFDILVFNMAHEPILIVECKAPEISLNTDVILQITNYNKAFAANFLMVTNG
;
A
#
# COMPACT_ATOMS: atom_id res chain seq x y z
N VAL A 1 -11.97 13.31 -2.02
CA VAL A 1 -10.82 13.36 -2.93
C VAL A 1 -10.97 12.29 -3.99
N GLU A 2 -10.84 12.70 -5.23
CA GLU A 2 -10.90 11.76 -6.34
C GLU A 2 -9.48 11.31 -6.70
N LEU A 3 -9.29 9.99 -6.75
CA LEU A 3 -7.99 9.40 -7.10
C LEU A 3 -7.99 8.99 -8.56
N ASN A 4 -6.78 8.78 -9.11
CA ASN A 4 -6.60 8.19 -10.43
C ASN A 4 -6.82 6.67 -10.43
N LEU A 5 -6.75 6.06 -9.26
CA LEU A 5 -7.07 4.64 -9.10
C LEU A 5 -8.56 4.41 -9.35
N PRO A 6 -8.95 3.19 -9.79
CA PRO A 6 -10.36 2.89 -9.98
C PRO A 6 -11.16 3.10 -8.70
N LYS A 7 -12.40 3.55 -8.86
CA LYS A 7 -13.32 3.68 -7.74
C LYS A 7 -13.54 2.32 -7.09
N ALA A 8 -13.56 2.30 -5.77
CA ALA A 8 -13.74 1.09 -5.00
C ALA A 8 -14.87 1.30 -3.98
N ASN A 9 -15.59 0.23 -3.70
CA ASN A 9 -16.65 0.25 -2.71
C ASN A 9 -16.04 0.00 -1.33
N ILE A 10 -15.51 1.06 -0.73
CA ILE A 10 -14.82 0.99 0.56
C ILE A 10 -15.72 1.54 1.63
N ALA A 11 -15.88 0.80 2.73
CA ALA A 11 -16.67 1.25 3.85
C ALA A 11 -15.96 2.38 4.60
N LEU A 12 -16.66 3.48 4.79
CA LEU A 12 -16.21 4.65 5.52
C LEU A 12 -17.20 4.96 6.62
N LYS A 13 -16.72 5.48 7.73
CA LYS A 13 -17.58 6.00 8.79
C LYS A 13 -16.93 7.21 9.43
N LYS A 14 -17.73 8.01 10.11
CA LYS A 14 -17.26 9.15 10.87
C LYS A 14 -17.76 9.02 12.29
N ASP A 15 -16.86 9.16 13.24
CA ASP A 15 -17.18 9.11 14.66
C ASP A 15 -16.46 10.27 15.32
N ASP A 16 -17.24 11.15 15.99
CA ASP A 16 -16.73 12.29 16.74
C ASP A 16 -15.73 13.13 15.93
N GLN A 17 -16.08 13.44 14.69
CA GLN A 17 -15.31 14.22 13.72
C GLN A 17 -14.06 13.49 13.18
N GLN A 18 -13.82 12.27 13.60
CA GLN A 18 -12.75 11.46 13.03
C GLN A 18 -13.30 10.52 11.96
N ALA A 19 -12.68 10.54 10.78
CA ALA A 19 -13.03 9.61 9.71
C ALA A 19 -12.27 8.31 9.86
N TYR A 20 -12.96 7.20 9.58
CA TYR A 20 -12.39 5.85 9.62
C TYR A 20 -12.67 5.14 8.31
N ILE A 21 -11.77 4.25 7.94
CA ILE A 21 -11.87 3.44 6.74
C ILE A 21 -11.70 1.96 7.11
N ARG A 22 -12.52 1.11 6.47
CA ARG A 22 -12.45 -0.32 6.72
C ARG A 22 -11.31 -0.94 5.93
N CYS A 23 -10.35 -1.56 6.62
CA CYS A 23 -9.23 -2.21 5.97
C CYS A 23 -9.67 -3.53 5.34
N LEU A 24 -9.40 -3.69 4.03
CA LEU A 24 -9.76 -4.89 3.29
C LEU A 24 -9.04 -6.12 3.80
N VAL A 25 -7.77 -5.99 4.15
CA VAL A 25 -6.93 -7.12 4.59
C VAL A 25 -7.13 -7.45 6.06
N ARG A 26 -7.03 -6.43 6.94
CA ARG A 26 -7.16 -6.63 8.39
C ARG A 26 -8.60 -6.76 8.86
N LYS A 27 -9.56 -6.32 8.05
CA LYS A 27 -11.00 -6.37 8.35
C LYS A 27 -11.35 -5.64 9.65
N LYS A 28 -10.71 -4.49 9.87
CA LYS A 28 -10.98 -3.62 11.01
C LYS A 28 -10.98 -2.17 10.55
N TRP A 29 -11.49 -1.31 11.43
CA TRP A 29 -11.53 0.13 11.16
C TRP A 29 -10.19 0.76 11.50
N LEU A 30 -9.68 1.57 10.56
CA LEU A 30 -8.45 2.34 10.73
C LEU A 30 -8.79 3.82 10.56
N VAL A 31 -7.98 4.69 11.20
CA VAL A 31 -8.10 6.13 10.97
C VAL A 31 -7.86 6.41 9.48
N CYS A 32 -8.79 7.13 8.86
CA CYS A 32 -8.69 7.43 7.44
C CYS A 32 -7.80 8.65 7.21
N THR A 33 -6.50 8.44 7.23
CA THR A 33 -5.55 9.46 6.79
C THR A 33 -5.56 9.52 5.26
N PRO A 34 -5.06 10.61 4.65
CA PRO A 34 -4.95 10.67 3.19
C PRO A 34 -4.13 9.52 2.61
N GLU A 35 -3.06 9.12 3.28
CA GLU A 35 -2.23 7.99 2.85
C GLU A 35 -2.97 6.66 2.98
N GLU A 36 -3.71 6.45 4.07
CA GLU A 36 -4.52 5.23 4.27
C GLU A 36 -5.62 5.13 3.21
N TYR A 37 -6.19 6.26 2.84
CA TYR A 37 -7.19 6.31 1.77
C TYR A 37 -6.61 5.79 0.45
N VAL A 38 -5.40 6.21 0.11
CA VAL A 38 -4.68 5.71 -1.08
C VAL A 38 -4.40 4.22 -0.95
N ARG A 39 -3.89 3.78 0.19
CA ARG A 39 -3.54 2.38 0.42
C ARG A 39 -4.75 1.45 0.24
N GLN A 40 -5.89 1.81 0.77
CA GLN A 40 -7.09 0.99 0.63
C GLN A 40 -7.57 0.90 -0.81
N HIS A 41 -7.42 1.97 -1.59
CA HIS A 41 -7.74 1.92 -3.02
C HIS A 41 -6.78 1.00 -3.79
N VAL A 42 -5.49 1.01 -3.43
CA VAL A 42 -4.52 0.09 -4.04
C VAL A 42 -4.88 -1.36 -3.71
N LEU A 43 -5.25 -1.64 -2.46
CA LEU A 43 -5.66 -2.99 -2.05
C LEU A 43 -6.85 -3.49 -2.85
N HIS A 44 -7.88 -2.66 -3.00
CA HIS A 44 -9.05 -3.00 -3.81
C HIS A 44 -8.69 -3.21 -5.27
N TRP A 45 -7.79 -2.37 -5.81
CA TRP A 45 -7.32 -2.52 -7.18
C TRP A 45 -6.60 -3.85 -7.39
N LEU A 46 -5.71 -4.22 -6.46
CA LEU A 46 -4.99 -5.49 -6.53
C LEU A 46 -5.94 -6.68 -6.51
N VAL A 47 -6.92 -6.67 -5.62
CA VAL A 47 -7.85 -7.79 -5.46
C VAL A 47 -8.86 -7.84 -6.60
N GLN A 48 -9.48 -6.72 -6.95
CA GLN A 48 -10.60 -6.69 -7.88
C GLN A 48 -10.17 -6.63 -9.35
N GLU A 49 -9.12 -5.86 -9.66
CA GLU A 49 -8.67 -5.68 -11.04
C GLU A 49 -7.54 -6.65 -11.40
N LYS A 50 -6.62 -6.90 -10.48
CA LYS A 50 -5.46 -7.75 -10.73
C LYS A 50 -5.64 -9.17 -10.20
N HIS A 51 -6.77 -9.44 -9.54
CA HIS A 51 -7.13 -10.78 -9.04
C HIS A 51 -6.10 -11.39 -8.09
N VAL A 52 -5.43 -10.55 -7.29
CA VAL A 52 -4.51 -11.02 -6.27
C VAL A 52 -5.30 -11.57 -5.09
N PRO A 53 -5.09 -12.83 -4.69
CA PRO A 53 -5.79 -13.36 -3.51
C PRO A 53 -5.37 -12.61 -2.25
N LEU A 54 -6.34 -12.36 -1.36
CA LEU A 54 -6.11 -11.61 -0.12
C LEU A 54 -5.00 -12.22 0.74
N ASN A 55 -4.90 -13.53 0.78
CA ASN A 55 -3.90 -14.21 1.61
C ASN A 55 -2.47 -14.07 1.09
N TYR A 56 -2.28 -13.49 -0.10
CA TYR A 56 -0.95 -13.16 -0.63
C TYR A 56 -0.55 -11.71 -0.40
N ILE A 57 -1.39 -10.94 0.31
CA ILE A 57 -1.15 -9.53 0.57
C ILE A 57 -0.88 -9.32 2.06
N SER A 58 0.21 -8.63 2.37
CA SER A 58 0.52 -8.15 3.73
C SER A 58 0.62 -6.63 3.72
N ILE A 59 0.15 -6.00 4.79
CA ILE A 59 0.24 -4.56 4.94
C ILE A 59 1.06 -4.22 6.18
N GLU A 60 1.79 -3.12 6.12
CA GLU A 60 2.64 -2.62 7.19
C GLU A 60 3.59 -3.69 7.75
N ARG A 61 4.04 -4.61 6.90
CA ARG A 61 4.92 -5.68 7.31
C ARG A 61 6.37 -5.19 7.37
N GLN A 62 7.03 -5.47 8.49
CA GLN A 62 8.44 -5.17 8.65
C GLN A 62 9.30 -6.34 8.21
N ILE A 63 10.30 -6.06 7.38
CA ILE A 63 11.29 -7.04 6.93
C ILE A 63 12.67 -6.52 7.26
N THR A 64 13.56 -7.41 7.68
CA THR A 64 14.96 -7.09 7.96
C THR A 64 15.85 -7.82 6.96
N VAL A 65 16.70 -7.08 6.23
CA VAL A 65 17.68 -7.62 5.30
C VAL A 65 19.01 -6.94 5.59
N ASN A 66 20.06 -7.72 5.90
CA ASN A 66 21.39 -7.21 6.19
C ASN A 66 21.39 -6.11 7.24
N ASN A 67 20.67 -6.33 8.34
CA ASN A 67 20.47 -5.40 9.44
C ASN A 67 19.69 -4.13 9.07
N LEU A 68 19.18 -4.04 7.84
CA LEU A 68 18.32 -2.94 7.42
C LEU A 68 16.87 -3.33 7.65
N LYS A 69 16.17 -2.55 8.45
CA LYS A 69 14.74 -2.75 8.74
C LYS A 69 13.91 -1.83 7.88
N LYS A 70 12.89 -2.40 7.24
CA LYS A 70 11.96 -1.63 6.43
C LYS A 70 10.54 -2.11 6.69
N ARG A 71 9.62 -1.16 6.94
CA ARG A 71 8.19 -1.42 7.01
C ARG A 71 7.59 -1.04 5.67
N PHE A 72 6.96 -2.00 5.01
CA PHE A 72 6.34 -1.80 3.71
C PHE A 72 4.86 -1.51 3.87
N ASP A 73 4.34 -0.58 3.05
CA ASP A 73 2.90 -0.30 3.05
C ASP A 73 2.11 -1.51 2.59
N ILE A 74 2.49 -2.08 1.45
CA ILE A 74 1.87 -3.28 0.91
C ILE A 74 2.96 -4.17 0.35
N LEU A 75 2.89 -5.46 0.67
CA LEU A 75 3.70 -6.52 0.05
C LEU A 75 2.77 -7.54 -0.57
N VAL A 76 3.10 -7.97 -1.78
CA VAL A 76 2.43 -9.10 -2.44
C VAL A 76 3.44 -10.21 -2.58
N PHE A 77 3.06 -11.41 -2.14
CA PHE A 77 3.90 -12.60 -2.19
C PHE A 77 3.40 -13.56 -3.27
N ASN A 78 4.29 -14.42 -3.77
CA ASN A 78 3.90 -15.54 -4.61
C ASN A 78 3.58 -16.77 -3.76
N MET A 79 3.29 -17.91 -4.41
CA MET A 79 2.95 -19.17 -3.71
C MET A 79 4.10 -19.71 -2.87
N ALA A 80 5.34 -19.34 -3.19
CA ALA A 80 6.53 -19.74 -2.44
C ALA A 80 6.86 -18.77 -1.31
N HIS A 81 5.96 -17.83 -1.00
CA HIS A 81 6.15 -16.78 0.00
C HIS A 81 7.33 -15.85 -0.28
N GLU A 82 7.64 -15.68 -1.55
CA GLU A 82 8.65 -14.71 -1.97
C GLU A 82 7.97 -13.39 -2.33
N PRO A 83 8.51 -12.24 -1.88
CA PRO A 83 7.92 -10.94 -2.26
C PRO A 83 8.10 -10.70 -3.76
N ILE A 84 7.00 -10.43 -4.44
CA ILE A 84 7.02 -10.13 -5.88
C ILE A 84 6.70 -8.68 -6.17
N LEU A 85 5.95 -8.01 -5.29
CA LEU A 85 5.59 -6.62 -5.48
C LEU A 85 5.67 -5.88 -4.14
N ILE A 86 6.37 -4.77 -4.16
CA ILE A 86 6.38 -3.80 -3.04
C ILE A 86 5.59 -2.57 -3.49
N VAL A 87 4.66 -2.11 -2.68
CA VAL A 87 3.92 -0.88 -2.95
C VAL A 87 4.21 0.14 -1.86
N GLU A 88 4.63 1.33 -2.27
CA GLU A 88 4.78 2.50 -1.40
C GLU A 88 3.68 3.49 -1.72
N CYS A 89 2.85 3.78 -0.73
CA CYS A 89 1.73 4.70 -0.87
C CYS A 89 2.08 6.04 -0.25
N LYS A 90 1.73 7.10 -0.97
CA LYS A 90 1.86 8.47 -0.49
C LYS A 90 0.49 9.14 -0.53
N ALA A 91 0.31 10.16 0.30
CA ALA A 91 -0.92 10.94 0.28
C ALA A 91 -1.10 11.64 -1.08
N PRO A 92 -2.33 11.90 -1.50
CA PRO A 92 -2.58 12.49 -2.84
C PRO A 92 -1.87 13.82 -3.08
N GLU A 93 -1.67 14.61 -2.02
CA GLU A 93 -1.00 15.91 -2.14
C GLU A 93 0.52 15.83 -2.25
N ILE A 94 1.12 14.66 -2.06
CA ILE A 94 2.56 14.47 -2.16
C ILE A 94 2.95 14.29 -3.62
N SER A 95 3.84 15.15 -4.11
CA SER A 95 4.34 15.06 -5.48
C SER A 95 5.32 13.88 -5.62
N LEU A 96 5.12 13.06 -6.64
CA LEU A 96 6.02 11.96 -6.98
C LEU A 96 7.02 12.44 -8.04
N ASN A 97 7.87 13.40 -7.65
CA ASN A 97 8.92 13.90 -8.55
C ASN A 97 10.08 12.90 -8.62
N THR A 98 11.02 13.16 -9.50
CA THR A 98 12.17 12.28 -9.74
C THR A 98 12.97 12.02 -8.48
N ASP A 99 13.19 13.05 -7.65
CA ASP A 99 13.99 12.90 -6.42
C ASP A 99 13.31 11.95 -5.42
N VAL A 100 12.00 12.09 -5.25
CA VAL A 100 11.23 11.20 -4.34
C VAL A 100 11.28 9.77 -4.84
N ILE A 101 11.09 9.55 -6.14
CA ILE A 101 11.10 8.21 -6.75
C ILE A 101 12.48 7.58 -6.61
N LEU A 102 13.55 8.33 -6.89
CA LEU A 102 14.91 7.83 -6.75
C LEU A 102 15.22 7.44 -5.30
N GLN A 103 14.80 8.27 -4.35
CA GLN A 103 15.02 8.00 -2.93
C GLN A 103 14.34 6.70 -2.51
N ILE A 104 13.07 6.51 -2.90
CA ILE A 104 12.32 5.30 -2.60
C ILE A 104 12.95 4.09 -3.27
N THR A 105 13.33 4.21 -4.55
CA THR A 105 13.95 3.13 -5.30
C THR A 105 15.26 2.70 -4.66
N ASN A 106 16.12 3.65 -4.30
CA ASN A 106 17.39 3.35 -3.66
C ASN A 106 17.21 2.68 -2.30
N TYR A 107 16.23 3.14 -1.52
CA TYR A 107 15.93 2.54 -0.21
C TYR A 107 15.49 1.10 -0.35
N ASN A 108 14.74 0.77 -1.40
CA ASN A 108 14.17 -0.57 -1.59
C ASN A 108 15.10 -1.54 -2.32
N LYS A 109 16.26 -1.10 -2.77
CA LYS A 109 17.22 -1.96 -3.50
C LYS A 109 17.67 -3.19 -2.71
N ALA A 110 17.77 -3.07 -1.40
CA ALA A 110 18.20 -4.16 -0.54
C ALA A 110 17.16 -5.26 -0.39
N PHE A 111 15.92 -4.98 -0.80
CA PHE A 111 14.79 -5.90 -0.62
C PHE A 111 14.42 -6.48 -1.98
N ALA A 112 14.69 -7.79 -2.15
CA ALA A 112 14.50 -8.45 -3.43
C ALA A 112 13.00 -8.65 -3.71
N ALA A 113 12.47 -7.86 -4.62
CA ALA A 113 11.13 -8.03 -5.17
C ALA A 113 11.21 -7.78 -6.68
N ASN A 114 10.35 -8.45 -7.44
CA ASN A 114 10.35 -8.29 -8.89
C ASN A 114 9.92 -6.89 -9.32
N PHE A 115 8.98 -6.29 -8.57
CA PHE A 115 8.40 -5.00 -8.94
C PHE A 115 8.27 -4.08 -7.73
N LEU A 116 8.45 -2.79 -7.99
CA LEU A 116 8.19 -1.72 -7.03
C LEU A 116 7.17 -0.78 -7.65
N MET A 117 6.07 -0.54 -6.93
CA MET A 117 5.06 0.43 -7.31
C MET A 117 5.07 1.58 -6.30
N VAL A 118 5.10 2.80 -6.79
CA VAL A 118 4.99 4.00 -5.97
C VAL A 118 3.77 4.76 -6.46
N THR A 119 2.88 5.12 -5.55
CA THR A 119 1.65 5.79 -5.96
C THR A 119 1.19 6.80 -4.91
N ASN A 120 0.58 7.88 -5.37
CA ASN A 120 -0.15 8.84 -4.54
C ASN A 120 -1.65 8.87 -4.89
N GLY A 121 -2.11 7.84 -5.55
CA GLY A 121 -3.50 7.74 -5.99
C GLY A 121 -3.72 8.31 -7.36
#